data_d79b352204a1205a7a500b00adf14d57
#
_entry.id   d79b352204a1205a7a500b00adf14d57
#
_cell.length_a   1.000
_cell.length_b   1.000
_cell.length_c   1.000
_cell.angle_alpha   90.00
_cell.angle_beta   90.00
_cell.angle_gamma   90.00
#
_symmetry.space_group_name_H-M   'P 1'
#
loop_
_entity.id
_entity.type
_entity.pdbx_description
1 polymer ?
#
loop_
_entity_poly.entity_id
_entity_poly.type
_entity_poly.pdbx_seq_one_letter_code
_entity_poly.pdbx_strand_id
1 'polypeptide(L)'
;MTGIAEARALGAKILGTSPETTYAIGNSSLSLMHLTANTALHHGLWNDTRKWANSTAPKMITLVPGYDRHFTVRDSLGIEMVNVKFDAQGPDITKLESLVEDPSVKGIWCVPKYSNPTGITYSDEQVTALATLPNKAAAEDFVVFWDNAYAIHDIQFPGDELASIAAAAELAGSQDHILQFASTSKVTFASGGIAFISSSHLILEALEKQISSFSIGSDKVNQLRHAQYLMENLEEHMKAHADLLAPKFSLVLESLENDLGGLEIATWTEPRGGYFISLDTILPVADQVIELAKTAGLVLTPAGATYPAGTDQENTNIRIAPSFAEEDELKTAMEVLTLCARLITAREVIKQR
;
A
#
# COMPACT_ATOMS: atom_id res chain seq x y z
N MET A 1 1.45 -20.14 17.98
CA MET A 1 2.27 -19.22 17.15
C MET A 1 1.44 -18.16 16.43
N THR A 2 0.15 -18.39 16.33
CA THR A 2 -0.84 -17.58 15.58
C THR A 2 -1.23 -16.24 16.24
N GLY A 3 -0.72 -15.95 17.42
CA GLY A 3 -1.10 -14.83 18.28
C GLY A 3 -2.13 -15.20 19.36
N ILE A 4 -2.27 -14.34 20.37
CA ILE A 4 -3.30 -14.53 21.40
C ILE A 4 -4.70 -14.24 20.81
N ALA A 5 -5.74 -14.79 21.44
CA ALA A 5 -7.12 -14.68 20.93
C ALA A 5 -7.57 -13.22 20.78
N GLU A 6 -7.23 -12.37 21.75
CA GLU A 6 -7.57 -10.96 21.79
C GLU A 6 -6.90 -10.18 20.65
N ALA A 7 -5.64 -10.49 20.32
CA ALA A 7 -4.95 -9.85 19.20
C ALA A 7 -5.50 -10.31 17.86
N ARG A 8 -5.87 -11.57 17.71
CA ARG A 8 -6.54 -12.06 16.49
C ARG A 8 -7.92 -11.42 16.31
N ALA A 9 -8.67 -11.23 17.40
CA ALA A 9 -9.95 -10.51 17.35
C ALA A 9 -9.77 -9.04 16.92
N LEU A 10 -8.72 -8.36 17.41
CA LEU A 10 -8.38 -7.00 16.95
C LEU A 10 -8.04 -6.97 15.46
N GLY A 11 -7.20 -7.90 14.99
CA GLY A 11 -6.86 -8.02 13.58
C GLY A 11 -8.07 -8.27 12.69
N ALA A 12 -8.94 -9.17 13.13
CA ALA A 12 -10.21 -9.46 12.44
C ALA A 12 -11.13 -8.22 12.35
N LYS A 13 -11.23 -7.45 13.44
CA LYS A 13 -11.98 -6.18 13.45
C LYS A 13 -11.41 -5.18 12.44
N ILE A 14 -10.09 -5.04 12.36
CA ILE A 14 -9.41 -4.09 11.44
C ILE A 14 -9.56 -4.55 9.98
N LEU A 15 -9.46 -5.85 9.70
CA LEU A 15 -9.50 -6.41 8.35
C LEU A 15 -10.93 -6.74 7.85
N GLY A 16 -11.93 -6.69 8.73
CA GLY A 16 -13.30 -7.10 8.39
C GLY A 16 -13.42 -8.60 8.13
N THR A 17 -12.69 -9.43 8.91
CA THR A 17 -12.63 -10.89 8.77
C THR A 17 -13.00 -11.59 10.08
N SER A 18 -12.72 -12.91 10.22
CA SER A 18 -12.97 -13.64 11.46
C SER A 18 -11.66 -13.89 12.25
N PRO A 19 -11.72 -13.98 13.59
CA PRO A 19 -10.55 -14.31 14.40
C PRO A 19 -9.95 -15.70 14.11
N GLU A 20 -10.75 -16.61 13.57
CA GLU A 20 -10.33 -17.96 13.19
C GLU A 20 -9.42 -17.96 11.97
N THR A 21 -9.67 -17.03 11.05
CA THR A 21 -8.91 -16.85 9.79
C THR A 21 -7.91 -15.70 9.87
N THR A 22 -7.62 -15.18 11.08
CA THR A 22 -6.68 -14.08 11.28
C THR A 22 -5.58 -14.45 12.25
N TYR A 23 -4.31 -14.27 11.84
CA TYR A 23 -3.14 -14.44 12.70
C TYR A 23 -2.55 -13.06 13.05
N ALA A 24 -2.02 -12.97 14.28
CA ALA A 24 -1.32 -11.80 14.80
C ALA A 24 0.17 -12.14 15.03
N ILE A 25 1.06 -11.64 14.16
CA ILE A 25 2.45 -12.09 14.11
C ILE A 25 3.39 -10.91 13.88
N GLY A 26 4.29 -10.68 14.84
CA GLY A 26 5.26 -9.58 14.77
C GLY A 26 4.58 -8.20 14.77
N ASN A 27 5.23 -7.22 14.18
CA ASN A 27 4.81 -5.82 14.17
C ASN A 27 4.71 -5.21 12.77
N SER A 28 5.20 -5.89 11.75
CA SER A 28 5.32 -5.38 10.39
C SER A 28 4.53 -6.24 9.40
N SER A 29 3.50 -5.67 8.77
CA SER A 29 2.79 -6.31 7.64
C SER A 29 3.75 -6.60 6.48
N LEU A 30 4.75 -5.75 6.24
CA LEU A 30 5.77 -5.98 5.21
C LEU A 30 6.56 -7.27 5.47
N SER A 31 6.92 -7.56 6.73
CA SER A 31 7.61 -8.80 7.08
C SER A 31 6.73 -10.03 6.84
N LEU A 32 5.42 -9.92 7.13
CA LEU A 32 4.46 -10.98 6.82
C LEU A 32 4.29 -11.19 5.32
N MET A 33 4.23 -10.11 4.55
CA MET A 33 4.15 -10.17 3.09
C MET A 33 5.41 -10.78 2.48
N HIS A 34 6.60 -10.40 2.98
CA HIS A 34 7.87 -11.03 2.56
C HIS A 34 7.87 -12.53 2.88
N LEU A 35 7.48 -12.91 4.10
CA LEU A 35 7.38 -14.31 4.50
C LEU A 35 6.42 -15.09 3.60
N THR A 36 5.27 -14.51 3.28
CA THR A 36 4.27 -15.13 2.43
C THR A 36 4.77 -15.33 1.01
N ALA A 37 5.40 -14.31 0.41
CA ALA A 37 5.98 -14.40 -0.93
C ALA A 37 7.14 -15.41 -0.97
N ASN A 38 8.00 -15.43 0.07
CA ASN A 38 9.07 -16.41 0.21
C ASN A 38 8.53 -17.85 0.35
N THR A 39 7.45 -18.02 1.12
CA THR A 39 6.78 -19.32 1.27
C THR A 39 6.18 -19.78 -0.07
N ALA A 40 5.48 -18.90 -0.78
CA ALA A 40 4.95 -19.18 -2.10
C ALA A 40 6.05 -19.59 -3.08
N LEU A 41 7.18 -18.88 -3.05
CA LEU A 41 8.32 -19.11 -3.94
C LEU A 41 8.97 -20.47 -3.69
N HIS A 42 9.27 -20.81 -2.44
CA HIS A 42 10.14 -21.96 -2.11
C HIS A 42 9.40 -23.19 -1.58
N HIS A 43 8.20 -23.02 -1.00
CA HIS A 43 7.45 -24.10 -0.34
C HIS A 43 6.05 -24.32 -0.93
N GLY A 44 5.50 -23.32 -1.65
CA GLY A 44 4.10 -23.30 -2.09
C GLY A 44 3.14 -22.98 -0.94
N LEU A 45 2.05 -22.27 -1.24
CA LEU A 45 1.03 -21.91 -0.25
C LEU A 45 -0.02 -23.02 -0.05
N TRP A 46 -0.23 -23.87 -1.05
CA TRP A 46 -1.16 -25.00 -0.98
C TRP A 46 -0.46 -26.32 -0.75
N ASN A 47 0.68 -26.52 -1.42
CA ASN A 47 1.51 -27.73 -1.30
C ASN A 47 2.84 -27.53 -2.02
N ASP A 48 3.78 -28.44 -1.77
CA ASP A 48 5.13 -28.40 -2.32
C ASP A 48 5.22 -28.53 -3.85
N THR A 49 4.14 -28.93 -4.53
CA THR A 49 4.13 -29.04 -6.00
C THR A 49 3.78 -27.73 -6.67
N ARG A 50 3.14 -26.79 -5.95
CA ARG A 50 2.73 -25.48 -6.43
C ARG A 50 3.66 -24.39 -5.89
N LYS A 51 4.95 -24.50 -6.17
CA LYS A 51 5.97 -23.48 -5.83
C LYS A 51 6.15 -22.53 -7.00
N TRP A 52 6.19 -21.24 -6.73
CA TRP A 52 6.48 -20.27 -7.78
C TRP A 52 7.86 -20.51 -8.43
N ALA A 53 8.84 -21.02 -7.68
CA ALA A 53 10.16 -21.41 -8.21
C ALA A 53 10.10 -22.54 -9.26
N ASN A 54 8.98 -23.23 -9.43
CA ASN A 54 8.79 -24.18 -10.55
C ASN A 54 8.61 -23.45 -11.90
N SER A 55 8.25 -22.16 -11.87
CA SER A 55 8.29 -21.29 -13.05
C SER A 55 9.72 -20.78 -13.29
N THR A 56 10.13 -20.70 -14.54
CA THR A 56 11.49 -20.23 -14.90
C THR A 56 11.73 -18.78 -14.46
N ALA A 57 10.70 -17.94 -14.48
CA ALA A 57 10.74 -16.55 -14.05
C ALA A 57 9.35 -16.18 -13.49
N PRO A 58 9.12 -16.38 -12.20
CA PRO A 58 7.84 -15.98 -11.60
C PRO A 58 7.68 -14.46 -11.64
N LYS A 59 6.49 -14.02 -12.01
CA LYS A 59 6.14 -12.61 -12.15
C LYS A 59 5.04 -12.22 -11.18
N MET A 60 5.06 -10.97 -10.74
CA MET A 60 3.93 -10.35 -10.03
C MET A 60 3.53 -9.03 -10.68
N ILE A 61 2.23 -8.83 -10.82
CA ILE A 61 1.68 -7.55 -11.27
C ILE A 61 1.97 -6.50 -10.21
N THR A 62 2.41 -5.34 -10.69
CA THR A 62 2.86 -4.20 -9.89
C THR A 62 2.07 -2.98 -10.30
N LEU A 63 1.26 -2.46 -9.39
CA LEU A 63 0.54 -1.21 -9.60
C LEU A 63 1.52 -0.03 -9.40
N VAL A 64 1.59 0.88 -10.36
CA VAL A 64 2.50 2.03 -10.36
C VAL A 64 1.76 3.34 -10.71
N PRO A 65 2.04 4.45 -10.00
CA PRO A 65 2.96 4.56 -8.86
C PRO A 65 2.50 3.72 -7.65
N GLY A 66 3.45 3.23 -6.84
CA GLY A 66 3.17 2.31 -5.75
C GLY A 66 4.16 2.41 -4.59
N TYR A 67 4.04 1.50 -3.62
CA TYR A 67 4.88 1.49 -2.42
C TYR A 67 6.22 0.82 -2.69
N ASP A 68 7.30 1.59 -2.55
CA ASP A 68 8.69 1.21 -2.84
C ASP A 68 9.15 -0.08 -2.13
N ARG A 69 8.66 -0.34 -0.92
CA ARG A 69 9.03 -1.55 -0.17
C ARG A 69 8.47 -2.83 -0.79
N HIS A 70 7.31 -2.75 -1.45
CA HIS A 70 6.78 -3.89 -2.21
C HIS A 70 7.71 -4.26 -3.38
N PHE A 71 8.33 -3.27 -4.02
CA PHE A 71 9.31 -3.50 -5.09
C PHE A 71 10.57 -4.16 -4.53
N THR A 72 11.11 -3.60 -3.44
CA THR A 72 12.30 -4.15 -2.77
C THR A 72 12.11 -5.61 -2.34
N VAL A 73 10.93 -5.99 -1.82
CA VAL A 73 10.63 -7.39 -1.46
C VAL A 73 10.71 -8.29 -2.68
N ARG A 74 10.08 -7.90 -3.79
CA ARG A 74 10.09 -8.71 -5.01
C ARG A 74 11.48 -8.84 -5.61
N ASP A 75 12.24 -7.75 -5.67
CA ASP A 75 13.64 -7.75 -6.12
C ASP A 75 14.49 -8.71 -5.27
N SER A 76 14.35 -8.67 -3.94
CA SER A 76 15.10 -9.54 -3.03
C SER A 76 14.78 -11.03 -3.20
N LEU A 77 13.62 -11.36 -3.72
CA LEU A 77 13.14 -12.71 -3.98
C LEU A 77 13.33 -13.14 -5.45
N GLY A 78 13.85 -12.27 -6.32
CA GLY A 78 14.00 -12.56 -7.75
C GLY A 78 12.68 -12.72 -8.49
N ILE A 79 11.61 -12.06 -8.03
CA ILE A 79 10.29 -12.06 -8.66
C ILE A 79 10.22 -10.89 -9.64
N GLU A 80 10.01 -11.17 -10.92
CA GLU A 80 9.87 -10.15 -11.96
C GLU A 80 8.61 -9.30 -11.74
N MET A 81 8.73 -7.98 -11.98
CA MET A 81 7.64 -7.03 -11.82
C MET A 81 7.03 -6.63 -13.17
N VAL A 82 5.72 -6.84 -13.33
CA VAL A 82 4.96 -6.41 -14.51
C VAL A 82 4.16 -5.18 -14.15
N ASN A 83 4.60 -4.01 -14.63
CA ASN A 83 4.00 -2.74 -14.26
C ASN A 83 2.64 -2.53 -14.93
N VAL A 84 1.66 -2.12 -14.14
CA VAL A 84 0.33 -1.67 -14.59
C VAL A 84 0.05 -0.30 -13.98
N LYS A 85 -0.37 0.63 -14.81
CA LYS A 85 -0.68 1.99 -14.37
C LYS A 85 -1.83 1.99 -13.38
N PHE A 86 -1.67 2.78 -12.34
CA PHE A 86 -2.66 3.05 -11.31
C PHE A 86 -2.90 4.55 -11.25
N ASP A 87 -4.03 4.99 -11.76
CA ASP A 87 -4.40 6.40 -11.86
C ASP A 87 -5.68 6.71 -11.06
N ALA A 88 -6.27 7.87 -11.29
CA ALA A 88 -7.46 8.34 -10.56
C ALA A 88 -8.68 7.40 -10.70
N GLN A 89 -8.73 6.57 -11.73
CA GLN A 89 -9.75 5.54 -11.93
C GLN A 89 -9.40 4.21 -11.25
N GLY A 90 -8.23 4.11 -10.60
CA GLY A 90 -7.72 2.88 -10.01
C GLY A 90 -6.95 2.00 -11.01
N PRO A 91 -6.79 0.68 -10.74
CA PRO A 91 -6.06 -0.22 -11.62
C PRO A 91 -6.85 -0.54 -12.90
N ASP A 92 -6.15 -0.60 -14.03
CA ASP A 92 -6.72 -1.03 -15.31
C ASP A 92 -7.08 -2.53 -15.28
N ILE A 93 -8.35 -2.82 -14.97
CA ILE A 93 -8.86 -4.19 -14.84
C ILE A 93 -8.72 -4.99 -16.13
N THR A 94 -8.95 -4.38 -17.30
CA THR A 94 -8.82 -5.06 -18.59
C THR A 94 -7.38 -5.51 -18.82
N LYS A 95 -6.42 -4.66 -18.46
CA LYS A 95 -4.99 -5.00 -18.53
C LYS A 95 -4.64 -6.11 -17.53
N LEU A 96 -5.18 -6.08 -16.31
CA LEU A 96 -4.96 -7.13 -15.32
C LEU A 96 -5.46 -8.48 -15.84
N GLU A 97 -6.66 -8.55 -16.37
CA GLU A 97 -7.25 -9.78 -16.93
C GLU A 97 -6.39 -10.37 -18.07
N SER A 98 -5.88 -9.53 -18.96
CA SER A 98 -4.97 -9.97 -20.02
C SER A 98 -3.64 -10.51 -19.47
N LEU A 99 -3.09 -9.91 -18.43
CA LEU A 99 -1.81 -10.33 -17.86
C LEU A 99 -1.87 -11.67 -17.14
N VAL A 100 -2.98 -11.99 -16.48
CA VAL A 100 -3.11 -13.26 -15.74
C VAL A 100 -3.30 -14.48 -16.66
N GLU A 101 -3.47 -14.30 -17.96
CA GLU A 101 -3.40 -15.38 -18.95
C GLU A 101 -2.00 -15.99 -19.10
N ASP A 102 -0.95 -15.25 -18.67
CA ASP A 102 0.43 -15.78 -18.60
C ASP A 102 0.59 -16.63 -17.33
N PRO A 103 0.85 -17.95 -17.41
CA PRO A 103 1.00 -18.82 -16.24
C PRO A 103 2.23 -18.51 -15.39
N SER A 104 3.15 -17.67 -15.86
CA SER A 104 4.27 -17.17 -15.06
C SER A 104 3.87 -16.01 -14.12
N VAL A 105 2.70 -15.38 -14.33
CA VAL A 105 2.16 -14.36 -13.45
C VAL A 105 1.50 -15.02 -12.24
N LYS A 106 2.11 -14.87 -11.08
CA LYS A 106 1.79 -15.57 -9.83
C LYS A 106 0.97 -14.76 -8.84
N GLY A 107 0.80 -13.48 -9.07
CA GLY A 107 0.01 -12.65 -8.16
C GLY A 107 0.00 -11.19 -8.51
N ILE A 108 -0.77 -10.46 -7.74
CA ILE A 108 -0.86 -9.01 -7.74
C ILE A 108 -0.71 -8.48 -6.31
N TRP A 109 -0.14 -7.28 -6.18
CA TRP A 109 0.00 -6.61 -4.89
C TRP A 109 -0.78 -5.30 -4.89
N CYS A 110 -1.78 -5.20 -4.02
CA CYS A 110 -2.73 -4.10 -3.94
C CYS A 110 -2.61 -3.35 -2.60
N VAL A 111 -2.77 -2.02 -2.64
CA VAL A 111 -3.01 -1.17 -1.46
C VAL A 111 -4.38 -0.53 -1.66
N PRO A 112 -5.48 -1.13 -1.16
CA PRO A 112 -6.83 -0.86 -1.66
C PRO A 112 -7.48 0.39 -1.08
N LYS A 113 -7.08 0.84 0.10
CA LYS A 113 -7.63 2.04 0.75
C LYS A 113 -6.52 3.05 0.97
N TYR A 114 -6.75 4.30 0.55
CA TYR A 114 -5.78 5.40 0.66
C TYR A 114 -4.40 5.00 0.13
N SER A 115 -4.36 4.47 -1.08
CA SER A 115 -3.19 3.85 -1.70
C SER A 115 -1.95 4.74 -1.64
N ASN A 116 -0.78 4.16 -1.43
CA ASN A 116 0.49 4.88 -1.43
C ASN A 116 1.10 4.83 -2.85
N PRO A 117 1.35 5.97 -3.52
CA PRO A 117 1.25 7.37 -3.03
C PRO A 117 -0.09 8.06 -3.33
N THR A 118 -0.98 7.46 -4.09
CA THR A 118 -2.10 8.14 -4.75
C THR A 118 -3.23 8.59 -3.81
N GLY A 119 -3.34 7.98 -2.61
CA GLY A 119 -4.43 8.26 -1.69
C GLY A 119 -5.81 7.74 -2.12
N ILE A 120 -5.87 6.98 -3.23
CA ILE A 120 -7.10 6.47 -3.82
C ILE A 120 -7.60 5.25 -3.04
N THR A 121 -8.93 5.16 -2.90
CA THR A 121 -9.64 3.98 -2.39
C THR A 121 -10.33 3.28 -3.56
N TYR A 122 -10.23 1.93 -3.62
CA TYR A 122 -10.83 1.13 -4.70
C TYR A 122 -12.36 1.15 -4.64
N SER A 123 -12.99 1.18 -5.80
CA SER A 123 -14.45 1.04 -5.92
C SER A 123 -14.89 -0.41 -5.68
N ASP A 124 -16.19 -0.59 -5.43
CA ASP A 124 -16.80 -1.92 -5.23
C ASP A 124 -16.61 -2.81 -6.47
N GLU A 125 -16.67 -2.22 -7.67
CA GLU A 125 -16.43 -2.92 -8.94
C GLU A 125 -14.98 -3.40 -9.04
N GLN A 126 -14.01 -2.59 -8.61
CA GLN A 126 -12.60 -2.95 -8.61
C GLN A 126 -12.30 -4.06 -7.58
N VAL A 127 -12.88 -3.96 -6.38
CA VAL A 127 -12.77 -5.03 -5.37
C VAL A 127 -13.33 -6.33 -5.90
N THR A 128 -14.52 -6.30 -6.52
CA THR A 128 -15.15 -7.48 -7.13
C THR A 128 -14.30 -8.06 -8.26
N ALA A 129 -13.76 -7.22 -9.14
CA ALA A 129 -12.90 -7.64 -10.23
C ALA A 129 -11.62 -8.32 -9.71
N LEU A 130 -10.97 -7.73 -8.69
CA LEU A 130 -9.76 -8.30 -8.07
C LEU A 130 -10.06 -9.60 -7.32
N ALA A 131 -11.22 -9.72 -6.68
CA ALA A 131 -11.66 -10.96 -6.05
C ALA A 131 -11.89 -12.08 -7.07
N THR A 132 -12.35 -11.76 -8.28
CA THR A 132 -12.58 -12.74 -9.35
C THR A 132 -11.35 -13.05 -10.19
N LEU A 133 -10.31 -12.21 -10.10
CA LEU A 133 -9.10 -12.31 -10.92
C LEU A 133 -8.39 -13.69 -10.82
N PRO A 134 -8.30 -14.35 -9.64
CA PRO A 134 -7.74 -15.68 -9.53
C PRO A 134 -8.44 -16.73 -10.41
N ASN A 135 -9.73 -16.59 -10.61
CA ASN A 135 -10.52 -17.53 -11.45
C ASN A 135 -10.24 -17.38 -12.94
N LYS A 136 -9.64 -16.25 -13.35
CA LYS A 136 -9.22 -15.97 -14.73
C LYS A 136 -7.74 -16.28 -14.96
N ALA A 137 -6.98 -16.47 -13.89
CA ALA A 137 -5.55 -16.71 -13.97
C ALA A 137 -5.23 -18.09 -14.53
N ALA A 138 -4.29 -18.16 -15.49
CA ALA A 138 -3.75 -19.42 -15.99
C ALA A 138 -2.89 -20.15 -14.95
N ALA A 139 -2.34 -19.40 -13.97
CA ALA A 139 -1.60 -19.97 -12.85
C ALA A 139 -2.56 -20.38 -11.72
N GLU A 140 -2.65 -21.68 -11.43
CA GLU A 140 -3.44 -22.22 -10.32
C GLU A 140 -2.94 -21.76 -8.94
N ASP A 141 -1.73 -21.21 -8.87
CA ASP A 141 -1.05 -20.69 -7.67
C ASP A 141 -1.00 -19.15 -7.66
N PHE A 142 -1.88 -18.49 -8.41
CA PHE A 142 -2.05 -17.06 -8.42
C PHE A 142 -2.68 -16.57 -7.11
N VAL A 143 -2.18 -15.47 -6.55
CA VAL A 143 -2.70 -14.85 -5.30
C VAL A 143 -2.84 -13.35 -5.40
N VAL A 144 -3.76 -12.81 -4.60
CA VAL A 144 -3.94 -11.38 -4.38
C VAL A 144 -3.38 -11.01 -3.01
N PHE A 145 -2.32 -10.21 -2.97
CA PHE A 145 -1.80 -9.58 -1.77
C PHE A 145 -2.58 -8.28 -1.54
N TRP A 146 -3.39 -8.25 -0.50
CA TRP A 146 -4.26 -7.15 -0.15
C TRP A 146 -3.70 -6.42 1.07
N ASP A 147 -2.73 -5.51 0.83
CA ASP A 147 -2.08 -4.72 1.89
C ASP A 147 -3.00 -3.57 2.32
N ASN A 148 -3.89 -3.86 3.26
CA ASN A 148 -4.81 -2.88 3.82
C ASN A 148 -4.14 -2.07 4.94
N ALA A 149 -2.96 -1.51 4.63
CA ALA A 149 -2.13 -0.77 5.56
C ALA A 149 -2.82 0.47 6.14
N TYR A 150 -3.84 0.97 5.47
CA TYR A 150 -4.58 2.19 5.82
C TYR A 150 -6.07 1.92 6.12
N ALA A 151 -6.44 0.70 6.46
CA ALA A 151 -7.82 0.27 6.74
C ALA A 151 -8.59 1.22 7.67
N ILE A 152 -7.89 1.79 8.66
CA ILE A 152 -8.44 2.63 9.72
C ILE A 152 -7.86 4.05 9.73
N HIS A 153 -7.27 4.52 8.62
CA HIS A 153 -6.55 5.80 8.57
C HIS A 153 -7.38 6.91 7.92
N ASP A 154 -8.64 7.03 8.30
CA ASP A 154 -9.49 8.15 7.87
C ASP A 154 -8.97 9.45 8.50
N ILE A 155 -8.87 10.51 7.70
CA ILE A 155 -8.50 11.87 8.12
C ILE A 155 -9.74 12.77 8.11
N GLN A 156 -10.65 12.51 7.18
CA GLN A 156 -11.97 13.15 7.11
C GLN A 156 -13.05 12.14 7.51
N PHE A 157 -14.11 12.59 8.17
CA PHE A 157 -15.23 11.75 8.56
C PHE A 157 -16.54 12.21 7.93
N PRO A 158 -17.39 11.29 7.40
CA PRO A 158 -17.09 9.86 7.26
C PRO A 158 -15.91 9.62 6.33
N GLY A 159 -15.11 8.57 6.60
CA GLY A 159 -14.02 8.12 5.73
C GLY A 159 -14.52 7.46 4.45
N ASP A 160 -13.58 7.03 3.59
CA ASP A 160 -13.93 6.22 2.43
C ASP A 160 -14.37 4.82 2.87
N GLU A 161 -15.39 4.29 2.23
CA GLU A 161 -15.80 2.90 2.40
C GLU A 161 -15.01 2.03 1.41
N LEU A 162 -14.55 0.88 1.88
CA LEU A 162 -13.90 -0.14 1.07
C LEU A 162 -14.72 -1.43 1.18
N ALA A 163 -15.18 -1.96 0.06
CA ALA A 163 -15.89 -3.23 0.03
C ALA A 163 -15.01 -4.37 0.57
N SER A 164 -15.63 -5.37 1.19
CA SER A 164 -14.91 -6.53 1.72
C SER A 164 -14.43 -7.45 0.59
N ILE A 165 -13.12 -7.51 0.40
CA ILE A 165 -12.49 -8.45 -0.54
C ILE A 165 -12.76 -9.90 -0.11
N ALA A 166 -12.86 -10.19 1.20
CA ALA A 166 -13.17 -11.52 1.71
C ALA A 166 -14.58 -11.98 1.29
N ALA A 167 -15.58 -11.09 1.45
CA ALA A 167 -16.95 -11.38 1.04
C ALA A 167 -17.06 -11.52 -0.49
N ALA A 168 -16.40 -10.64 -1.25
CA ALA A 168 -16.36 -10.74 -2.71
C ALA A 168 -15.70 -12.03 -3.19
N ALA A 169 -14.61 -12.46 -2.55
CA ALA A 169 -13.92 -13.70 -2.88
C ALA A 169 -14.72 -14.95 -2.51
N GLU A 170 -15.47 -14.92 -1.40
CA GLU A 170 -16.39 -16.00 -1.04
C GLU A 170 -17.47 -16.18 -2.11
N LEU A 171 -18.07 -15.09 -2.57
CA LEU A 171 -19.04 -15.10 -3.66
C LEU A 171 -18.44 -15.60 -4.99
N ALA A 172 -17.17 -15.29 -5.25
CA ALA A 172 -16.46 -15.73 -6.44
C ALA A 172 -15.89 -17.15 -6.32
N GLY A 173 -15.83 -17.75 -5.13
CA GLY A 173 -15.18 -19.04 -4.88
C GLY A 173 -13.66 -18.98 -4.96
N SER A 174 -13.06 -17.82 -4.71
CA SER A 174 -11.62 -17.54 -4.79
C SER A 174 -10.97 -17.23 -3.44
N GLN A 175 -11.65 -17.52 -2.33
CA GLN A 175 -11.20 -17.16 -0.97
C GLN A 175 -9.82 -17.74 -0.62
N ASP A 176 -9.44 -18.87 -1.22
CA ASP A 176 -8.13 -19.51 -1.03
C ASP A 176 -6.99 -18.78 -1.76
N HIS A 177 -7.28 -17.71 -2.47
CA HIS A 177 -6.33 -16.93 -3.24
C HIS A 177 -6.12 -15.50 -2.67
N ILE A 178 -6.86 -15.14 -1.62
CA ILE A 178 -6.80 -13.79 -1.04
C ILE A 178 -6.01 -13.79 0.26
N LEU A 179 -5.04 -12.88 0.34
CA LEU A 179 -4.20 -12.67 1.52
C LEU A 179 -4.31 -11.20 1.95
N GLN A 180 -4.96 -10.96 3.09
CA GLN A 180 -5.14 -9.63 3.62
C GLN A 180 -4.11 -9.34 4.71
N PHE A 181 -3.53 -8.13 4.68
CA PHE A 181 -2.52 -7.70 5.63
C PHE A 181 -2.87 -6.36 6.24
N ALA A 182 -2.54 -6.17 7.53
CA ALA A 182 -2.62 -4.89 8.21
C ALA A 182 -1.57 -4.80 9.32
N SER A 183 -1.38 -3.62 9.89
CA SER A 183 -0.55 -3.42 11.09
C SER A 183 -1.02 -2.19 11.85
N THR A 184 -0.92 -2.24 13.18
CA THR A 184 -1.16 -1.08 14.05
C THR A 184 0.07 -0.17 14.23
N SER A 185 1.23 -0.49 13.64
CA SER A 185 2.48 0.26 13.85
C SER A 185 2.41 1.72 13.40
N LYS A 186 1.55 2.04 12.42
CA LYS A 186 1.37 3.41 11.95
C LYS A 186 0.49 4.27 12.86
N VAL A 187 -0.37 3.65 13.66
CA VAL A 187 -1.35 4.34 14.51
C VAL A 187 -1.09 4.22 16.00
N THR A 188 -0.10 3.45 16.41
CA THR A 188 0.33 3.33 17.81
C THR A 188 1.80 3.72 17.95
N PHE A 189 2.71 2.74 17.97
CA PHE A 189 4.15 3.00 18.06
C PHE A 189 4.83 2.52 16.80
N ALA A 190 5.61 3.36 16.17
CA ALA A 190 6.43 2.95 15.03
C ALA A 190 7.30 1.74 15.43
N SER A 191 7.23 0.67 14.64
CA SER A 191 7.89 -0.61 14.92
C SER A 191 7.45 -1.33 16.20
N GLY A 192 6.47 -0.81 16.93
CA GLY A 192 5.98 -1.39 18.20
C GLY A 192 4.55 -1.92 18.15
N GLY A 193 3.90 -1.89 17.00
CA GLY A 193 2.52 -2.37 16.80
C GLY A 193 2.38 -3.89 16.73
N ILE A 194 1.28 -4.32 16.14
CA ILE A 194 1.00 -5.72 15.82
C ILE A 194 0.70 -5.80 14.32
N ALA A 195 1.27 -6.79 13.64
CA ALA A 195 0.92 -7.11 12.27
C ALA A 195 -0.07 -8.28 12.21
N PHE A 196 -0.95 -8.21 11.22
CA PHE A 196 -2.00 -9.19 10.99
C PHE A 196 -1.93 -9.72 9.57
N ILE A 197 -2.27 -10.98 9.42
CA ILE A 197 -2.59 -11.63 8.15
C ILE A 197 -3.89 -12.39 8.30
N SER A 198 -4.76 -12.25 7.30
CA SER A 198 -5.98 -13.06 7.19
C SER A 198 -6.04 -13.73 5.82
N SER A 199 -6.38 -15.03 5.83
CA SER A 199 -6.52 -15.85 4.62
C SER A 199 -7.28 -17.14 4.95
N SER A 200 -7.40 -18.06 3.98
CA SER A 200 -7.94 -19.40 4.25
C SER A 200 -7.05 -20.20 5.20
N HIS A 201 -7.67 -21.14 5.90
CA HIS A 201 -6.94 -22.01 6.85
C HIS A 201 -5.76 -22.74 6.21
N LEU A 202 -5.94 -23.18 4.95
CA LEU A 202 -4.89 -23.89 4.22
C LEU A 202 -3.61 -23.06 4.07
N ILE A 203 -3.76 -21.79 3.68
CA ILE A 203 -2.62 -20.87 3.54
C ILE A 203 -2.02 -20.51 4.90
N LEU A 204 -2.87 -20.26 5.90
CA LEU A 204 -2.41 -19.92 7.24
C LEU A 204 -1.61 -21.06 7.87
N GLU A 205 -2.00 -22.32 7.69
CA GLU A 205 -1.26 -23.50 8.14
C GLU A 205 0.10 -23.62 7.44
N ALA A 206 0.17 -23.35 6.12
CA ALA A 206 1.44 -23.33 5.40
C ALA A 206 2.40 -22.26 5.96
N LEU A 207 1.88 -21.07 6.26
CA LEU A 207 2.67 -20.00 6.88
C LEU A 207 3.09 -20.35 8.32
N GLU A 208 2.19 -20.92 9.13
CA GLU A 208 2.52 -21.35 10.50
C GLU A 208 3.65 -22.38 10.51
N LYS A 209 3.65 -23.31 9.58
CA LYS A 209 4.72 -24.29 9.41
C LYS A 209 6.06 -23.60 9.13
N GLN A 210 6.08 -22.55 8.30
CA GLN A 210 7.31 -21.80 8.04
C GLN A 210 7.73 -20.97 9.27
N ILE A 211 6.80 -20.28 9.92
CA ILE A 211 7.06 -19.50 11.14
C ILE A 211 7.67 -20.39 12.22
N SER A 212 7.17 -21.62 12.38
CA SER A 212 7.66 -22.56 13.38
C SER A 212 9.14 -22.94 13.21
N SER A 213 9.72 -22.76 12.03
CA SER A 213 11.13 -23.05 11.75
C SER A 213 12.10 -22.00 12.30
N PHE A 214 11.63 -20.76 12.57
CA PHE A 214 12.50 -19.65 12.99
C PHE A 214 11.97 -18.86 14.19
N SER A 215 10.77 -19.15 14.67
CA SER A 215 10.14 -18.45 15.81
C SER A 215 9.33 -19.40 16.67
N ILE A 216 9.31 -19.13 17.98
CA ILE A 216 8.42 -19.79 18.95
C ILE A 216 7.16 -18.97 19.25
N GLY A 217 7.00 -17.83 18.59
CA GLY A 217 5.85 -16.93 18.69
C GLY A 217 6.22 -15.47 18.87
N SER A 218 5.21 -14.62 18.75
CA SER A 218 5.34 -13.17 18.88
C SER A 218 5.23 -12.72 20.34
N ASP A 219 5.64 -11.48 20.61
CA ASP A 219 5.52 -10.84 21.94
C ASP A 219 4.05 -10.75 22.37
N LYS A 220 3.66 -11.63 23.30
CA LYS A 220 2.28 -11.73 23.81
C LYS A 220 1.90 -10.57 24.73
N VAL A 221 2.87 -9.94 25.40
CA VAL A 221 2.63 -8.77 26.25
C VAL A 221 2.27 -7.58 25.38
N ASN A 222 3.02 -7.38 24.27
CA ASN A 222 2.70 -6.34 23.30
C ASN A 222 1.33 -6.58 22.64
N GLN A 223 1.03 -7.82 22.27
CA GLN A 223 -0.27 -8.18 21.72
C GLN A 223 -1.42 -7.89 22.70
N LEU A 224 -1.28 -8.29 23.96
CA LEU A 224 -2.31 -8.07 24.98
C LEU A 224 -2.53 -6.57 25.22
N ARG A 225 -1.46 -5.80 25.37
CA ARG A 225 -1.51 -4.34 25.57
C ARG A 225 -2.28 -3.63 24.44
N HIS A 226 -1.95 -3.94 23.19
CA HIS A 226 -2.62 -3.34 22.02
C HIS A 226 -4.08 -3.79 21.93
N ALA A 227 -4.35 -5.08 22.13
CA ALA A 227 -5.71 -5.61 22.05
C ALA A 227 -6.62 -5.00 23.13
N GLN A 228 -6.16 -4.95 24.37
CA GLN A 228 -6.94 -4.34 25.47
C GLN A 228 -7.27 -2.87 25.20
N TYR A 229 -6.31 -2.10 24.71
CA TYR A 229 -6.54 -0.68 24.46
C TYR A 229 -7.39 -0.45 23.19
N LEU A 230 -7.01 -1.07 22.06
CA LEU A 230 -7.65 -0.76 20.78
C LEU A 230 -9.02 -1.41 20.58
N MET A 231 -9.33 -2.53 21.24
CA MET A 231 -10.67 -3.13 21.12
C MET A 231 -11.77 -2.19 21.64
N GLU A 232 -11.48 -1.42 22.69
CA GLU A 232 -12.43 -0.49 23.32
C GLU A 232 -12.33 0.92 22.77
N ASN A 233 -11.12 1.35 22.34
CA ASN A 233 -10.84 2.77 22.03
C ASN A 233 -10.47 3.03 20.57
N LEU A 234 -10.64 2.06 19.65
CA LEU A 234 -10.14 2.19 18.27
C LEU A 234 -10.67 3.44 17.57
N GLU A 235 -11.98 3.68 17.65
CA GLU A 235 -12.62 4.81 16.95
C GLU A 235 -12.18 6.14 17.52
N GLU A 236 -12.16 6.27 18.85
CA GLU A 236 -11.72 7.49 19.53
C GLU A 236 -10.24 7.77 19.26
N HIS A 237 -9.40 6.72 19.33
CA HIS A 237 -7.98 6.80 19.03
C HIS A 237 -7.72 7.26 17.59
N MET A 238 -8.45 6.69 16.62
CA MET A 238 -8.30 7.07 15.21
C MET A 238 -8.84 8.47 14.92
N LYS A 239 -9.88 8.89 15.62
CA LYS A 239 -10.36 10.28 15.53
C LYS A 239 -9.31 11.27 16.06
N ALA A 240 -8.73 10.99 17.23
CA ALA A 240 -7.65 11.83 17.77
C ALA A 240 -6.42 11.87 16.84
N HIS A 241 -6.10 10.74 16.18
CA HIS A 241 -5.04 10.68 15.18
C HIS A 241 -5.38 11.52 13.93
N ALA A 242 -6.63 11.47 13.46
CA ALA A 242 -7.11 12.29 12.35
C ALA A 242 -7.05 13.78 12.68
N ASP A 243 -7.43 14.18 13.90
CA ASP A 243 -7.38 15.57 14.37
C ASP A 243 -5.96 16.15 14.33
N LEU A 244 -4.91 15.31 14.45
CA LEU A 244 -3.50 15.72 14.29
C LEU A 244 -3.07 15.84 12.83
N LEU A 245 -3.65 15.05 11.92
CA LEU A 245 -3.22 14.99 10.53
C LEU A 245 -4.04 15.89 9.61
N ALA A 246 -5.33 16.05 9.86
CA ALA A 246 -6.22 16.81 9.00
C ALA A 246 -5.75 18.25 8.74
N PRO A 247 -5.28 19.04 9.74
CA PRO A 247 -4.75 20.37 9.48
C PRO A 247 -3.55 20.39 8.54
N LYS A 248 -2.64 19.40 8.67
CA LYS A 248 -1.46 19.26 7.82
C LYS A 248 -1.81 18.95 6.37
N PHE A 249 -2.80 18.06 6.16
CA PHE A 249 -3.30 17.75 4.82
C PHE A 249 -4.00 18.95 4.19
N SER A 250 -4.86 19.66 4.95
CA SER A 250 -5.52 20.89 4.49
C SER A 250 -4.50 21.95 4.07
N LEU A 251 -3.44 22.17 4.89
CA LEU A 251 -2.39 23.12 4.59
C LEU A 251 -1.70 22.79 3.25
N VAL A 252 -1.37 21.52 3.01
CA VAL A 252 -0.72 21.11 1.75
C VAL A 252 -1.66 21.33 0.56
N LEU A 253 -2.92 20.89 0.65
CA LEU A 253 -3.89 21.04 -0.44
C LEU A 253 -4.19 22.51 -0.74
N GLU A 254 -4.36 23.35 0.29
CA GLU A 254 -4.55 24.80 0.14
C GLU A 254 -3.32 25.46 -0.51
N SER A 255 -2.10 25.05 -0.13
CA SER A 255 -0.86 25.58 -0.73
C SER A 255 -0.77 25.20 -2.22
N LEU A 256 -1.07 23.94 -2.55
CA LEU A 256 -1.09 23.48 -3.95
C LEU A 256 -2.11 24.26 -4.78
N GLU A 257 -3.34 24.42 -4.27
CA GLU A 257 -4.39 25.15 -4.97
C GLU A 257 -4.04 26.64 -5.14
N ASN A 258 -3.56 27.30 -4.07
CA ASN A 258 -3.21 28.73 -4.11
C ASN A 258 -2.03 29.04 -5.05
N ASP A 259 -1.02 28.16 -5.08
CA ASP A 259 0.23 28.43 -5.78
C ASP A 259 0.28 27.83 -7.20
N LEU A 260 -0.39 26.69 -7.41
CA LEU A 260 -0.36 25.95 -8.69
C LEU A 260 -1.72 25.86 -9.36
N GLY A 261 -2.82 26.08 -8.61
CA GLY A 261 -4.18 26.06 -9.15
C GLY A 261 -4.34 27.04 -10.30
N GLY A 262 -5.01 26.60 -11.38
CA GLY A 262 -5.22 27.39 -12.58
C GLY A 262 -4.00 27.65 -13.46
N LEU A 263 -2.78 27.19 -13.08
CA LEU A 263 -1.57 27.32 -13.91
C LEU A 263 -1.42 26.19 -14.93
N GLU A 264 -2.19 25.10 -14.79
CA GLU A 264 -2.15 23.92 -15.68
C GLU A 264 -0.73 23.30 -15.79
N ILE A 265 0.05 23.33 -14.70
CA ILE A 265 1.43 22.80 -14.67
C ILE A 265 1.59 21.54 -13.84
N ALA A 266 0.60 21.23 -12.99
CA ALA A 266 0.56 20.04 -12.17
C ALA A 266 -0.89 19.65 -11.84
N THR A 267 -1.08 18.39 -11.46
CA THR A 267 -2.31 17.86 -10.87
C THR A 267 -1.95 17.16 -9.57
N TRP A 268 -2.91 17.01 -8.65
CA TRP A 268 -2.67 16.32 -7.40
C TRP A 268 -3.93 15.58 -6.92
N THR A 269 -3.70 14.62 -6.04
CA THR A 269 -4.79 13.89 -5.38
C THR A 269 -5.26 14.61 -4.12
N GLU A 270 -6.53 14.43 -3.77
CA GLU A 270 -7.16 14.98 -2.56
C GLU A 270 -7.66 13.83 -1.67
N PRO A 271 -6.76 13.12 -0.98
CA PRO A 271 -7.11 11.94 -0.21
C PRO A 271 -7.91 12.31 1.05
N ARG A 272 -8.88 11.48 1.41
CA ARG A 272 -9.65 11.61 2.65
C ARG A 272 -9.05 10.84 3.81
N GLY A 273 -7.89 10.21 3.59
CA GLY A 273 -7.15 9.43 4.58
C GLY A 273 -5.78 9.02 4.10
N GLY A 274 -5.13 8.14 4.86
CA GLY A 274 -3.76 7.69 4.58
C GLY A 274 -2.69 8.67 5.02
N TYR A 275 -1.53 8.65 4.33
CA TYR A 275 -0.35 9.45 4.71
C TYR A 275 0.25 10.26 3.57
N PHE A 276 -0.31 10.20 2.35
CA PHE A 276 0.34 10.75 1.18
C PHE A 276 -0.61 11.54 0.30
N ILE A 277 -0.05 12.55 -0.36
CA ILE A 277 -0.65 13.26 -1.49
C ILE A 277 0.28 13.03 -2.68
N SER A 278 -0.28 12.61 -3.82
CA SER A 278 0.45 12.47 -5.08
C SER A 278 0.32 13.73 -5.89
N LEU A 279 1.44 14.30 -6.30
CA LEU A 279 1.49 15.43 -7.23
C LEU A 279 2.15 14.96 -8.52
N ASP A 280 1.51 15.20 -9.64
CA ASP A 280 2.04 14.88 -10.96
C ASP A 280 2.23 16.15 -11.78
N THR A 281 3.47 16.40 -12.23
CA THR A 281 3.78 17.52 -13.13
C THR A 281 3.29 17.22 -14.53
N ILE A 282 2.79 18.22 -15.26
CA ILE A 282 2.33 18.03 -16.65
C ILE A 282 3.50 17.79 -17.61
N LEU A 283 4.66 18.39 -17.34
CA LEU A 283 5.90 18.12 -18.07
C LEU A 283 6.76 17.10 -17.32
N PRO A 284 7.64 16.34 -18.00
CA PRO A 284 8.52 15.33 -17.40
C PRO A 284 9.69 15.96 -16.62
N VAL A 285 9.40 16.58 -15.48
CA VAL A 285 10.35 17.43 -14.74
C VAL A 285 10.42 17.11 -13.22
N ALA A 286 9.77 16.04 -12.75
CA ALA A 286 9.70 15.75 -11.33
C ALA A 286 11.08 15.61 -10.67
N ASP A 287 12.05 15.00 -11.33
CA ASP A 287 13.43 14.86 -10.85
C ASP A 287 14.12 16.23 -10.67
N GLN A 288 13.93 17.14 -11.62
CA GLN A 288 14.48 18.49 -11.59
C GLN A 288 13.85 19.33 -10.47
N VAL A 289 12.53 19.18 -10.26
CA VAL A 289 11.82 19.86 -9.16
C VAL A 289 12.35 19.37 -7.81
N ILE A 290 12.49 18.07 -7.60
CA ILE A 290 12.99 17.47 -6.37
C ILE A 290 14.44 17.88 -6.11
N GLU A 291 15.31 17.87 -7.12
CA GLU A 291 16.71 18.26 -6.96
C GLU A 291 16.85 19.76 -6.65
N LEU A 292 16.05 20.61 -7.30
CA LEU A 292 16.04 22.04 -6.98
C LEU A 292 15.54 22.29 -5.54
N ALA A 293 14.47 21.62 -5.13
CA ALA A 293 13.93 21.70 -3.77
C ALA A 293 14.98 21.29 -2.74
N LYS A 294 15.75 20.23 -3.02
CA LYS A 294 16.85 19.78 -2.17
C LYS A 294 17.96 20.83 -2.04
N THR A 295 18.30 21.55 -3.10
CA THR A 295 19.29 22.65 -3.01
C THR A 295 18.79 23.82 -2.15
N ALA A 296 17.47 23.98 -2.06
CA ALA A 296 16.81 24.95 -1.18
C ALA A 296 16.60 24.44 0.28
N GLY A 297 17.03 23.20 0.58
CA GLY A 297 16.94 22.61 1.91
C GLY A 297 15.71 21.73 2.15
N LEU A 298 14.82 21.55 1.15
CA LEU A 298 13.66 20.67 1.24
C LEU A 298 14.00 19.26 0.72
N VAL A 299 14.00 18.28 1.62
CA VAL A 299 14.25 16.88 1.28
C VAL A 299 12.92 16.17 1.06
N LEU A 300 12.66 15.77 -0.19
CA LEU A 300 11.51 14.97 -0.60
C LEU A 300 11.90 13.50 -0.83
N THR A 301 10.92 12.62 -1.01
CA THR A 301 11.15 11.28 -1.53
C THR A 301 11.86 11.40 -2.89
N PRO A 302 12.92 10.62 -3.17
CA PRO A 302 13.61 10.67 -4.45
C PRO A 302 12.65 10.46 -5.63
N ALA A 303 12.91 11.15 -6.75
CA ALA A 303 12.15 10.94 -7.97
C ALA A 303 12.21 9.47 -8.40
N GLY A 304 11.10 8.94 -8.89
CA GLY A 304 11.00 7.55 -9.31
C GLY A 304 10.87 6.52 -8.19
N ALA A 305 11.01 6.90 -6.90
CA ALA A 305 10.90 5.94 -5.78
C ALA A 305 9.55 5.21 -5.71
N THR A 306 8.51 5.77 -6.31
CA THR A 306 7.17 5.17 -6.42
C THR A 306 7.03 4.19 -7.60
N TYR A 307 8.15 3.87 -8.27
CA TYR A 307 8.25 2.95 -9.41
C TYR A 307 9.37 1.91 -9.18
N PRO A 308 9.25 0.70 -9.76
CA PRO A 308 10.32 -0.29 -9.73
C PRO A 308 11.65 0.25 -10.24
N ALA A 309 12.74 -0.20 -9.64
CA ALA A 309 14.11 0.26 -9.94
C ALA A 309 14.34 1.78 -9.75
N GLY A 310 13.42 2.48 -9.07
CA GLY A 310 13.53 3.92 -8.85
C GLY A 310 13.36 4.74 -10.14
N THR A 311 12.67 4.20 -11.15
CA THR A 311 12.58 4.83 -12.47
C THR A 311 11.13 5.10 -12.86
N ASP A 312 10.71 6.35 -12.75
CA ASP A 312 9.50 6.86 -13.38
C ASP A 312 9.80 7.22 -14.83
N GLN A 313 9.27 6.47 -15.79
CA GLN A 313 9.51 6.72 -17.21
C GLN A 313 8.85 8.03 -17.70
N GLU A 314 7.75 8.44 -17.08
CA GLU A 314 7.07 9.69 -17.37
C GLU A 314 7.72 10.88 -16.67
N ASN A 315 8.50 10.65 -15.59
CA ASN A 315 9.19 11.64 -14.78
C ASN A 315 8.26 12.77 -14.29
N THR A 316 7.08 12.39 -13.82
CA THR A 316 6.03 13.34 -13.41
C THR A 316 5.67 13.25 -11.93
N ASN A 317 5.89 12.11 -11.29
CA ASN A 317 5.34 11.83 -9.97
C ASN A 317 6.22 12.34 -8.82
N ILE A 318 5.58 13.08 -7.90
CA ILE A 318 6.17 13.58 -6.64
C ILE A 318 5.26 13.17 -5.49
N ARG A 319 5.80 12.38 -4.54
CA ARG A 319 5.08 11.98 -3.34
C ARG A 319 5.30 12.98 -2.21
N ILE A 320 4.22 13.54 -1.67
CA ILE A 320 4.21 14.44 -0.53
C ILE A 320 3.72 13.68 0.71
N ALA A 321 4.46 13.79 1.83
CA ALA A 321 4.14 13.14 3.11
C ALA A 321 3.97 14.18 4.22
N PRO A 322 2.77 14.72 4.47
CA PRO A 322 2.54 15.83 5.39
C PRO A 322 2.73 15.48 6.87
N SER A 323 2.70 14.21 7.23
CA SER A 323 2.49 13.74 8.60
C SER A 323 3.61 14.07 9.59
N PHE A 324 4.85 14.21 9.13
CA PHE A 324 6.04 14.32 10.02
C PHE A 324 6.33 15.76 10.44
N ALA A 325 6.35 16.72 9.50
CA ALA A 325 6.73 18.10 9.78
C ALA A 325 5.68 18.83 10.65
N GLU A 326 6.13 19.78 11.46
CA GLU A 326 5.23 20.70 12.14
C GLU A 326 4.60 21.67 11.12
N GLU A 327 3.46 22.28 11.46
CA GLU A 327 2.69 23.10 10.50
C GLU A 327 3.50 24.26 9.91
N ASP A 328 4.30 24.97 10.72
CA ASP A 328 5.15 26.09 10.26
C ASP A 328 6.25 25.62 9.31
N GLU A 329 6.86 24.46 9.59
CA GLU A 329 7.84 23.83 8.72
C GLU A 329 7.20 23.36 7.43
N LEU A 330 6.01 22.75 7.52
CA LEU A 330 5.26 22.26 6.38
C LEU A 330 4.84 23.41 5.45
N LYS A 331 4.42 24.55 5.99
CA LYS A 331 4.12 25.75 5.22
C LYS A 331 5.33 26.21 4.41
N THR A 332 6.49 26.33 5.06
CA THR A 332 7.74 26.71 4.39
C THR A 332 8.14 25.66 3.33
N ALA A 333 7.97 24.38 3.63
CA ALA A 333 8.24 23.31 2.69
C ALA A 333 7.36 23.40 1.43
N MET A 334 6.07 23.73 1.60
CA MET A 334 5.15 23.90 0.48
C MET A 334 5.48 25.12 -0.37
N GLU A 335 5.83 26.26 0.25
CA GLU A 335 6.30 27.46 -0.46
C GLU A 335 7.53 27.15 -1.34
N VAL A 336 8.48 26.36 -0.83
CA VAL A 336 9.66 25.92 -1.60
C VAL A 336 9.27 24.98 -2.72
N LEU A 337 8.44 23.96 -2.45
CA LEU A 337 8.03 22.97 -3.45
C LEU A 337 7.30 23.62 -4.62
N THR A 338 6.28 24.44 -4.34
CA THR A 338 5.45 25.08 -5.36
C THR A 338 6.26 26.08 -6.18
N LEU A 339 7.17 26.83 -5.57
CA LEU A 339 8.09 27.71 -6.28
C LEU A 339 9.04 26.92 -7.19
N CYS A 340 9.60 25.80 -6.74
CA CYS A 340 10.46 24.94 -7.54
C CYS A 340 9.70 24.38 -8.75
N ALA A 341 8.48 23.88 -8.55
CA ALA A 341 7.64 23.37 -9.62
C ALA A 341 7.36 24.43 -10.71
N ARG A 342 6.96 25.62 -10.28
CA ARG A 342 6.73 26.76 -11.20
C ARG A 342 7.99 27.16 -11.96
N LEU A 343 9.13 27.26 -11.28
CA LEU A 343 10.40 27.69 -11.87
C LEU A 343 10.93 26.67 -12.89
N ILE A 344 10.91 25.39 -12.55
CA ILE A 344 11.39 24.33 -13.44
C ILE A 344 10.48 24.23 -14.66
N THR A 345 9.15 24.22 -14.47
CA THR A 345 8.20 24.20 -15.60
C THR A 345 8.39 25.39 -16.52
N ALA A 346 8.53 26.61 -15.97
CA ALA A 346 8.78 27.80 -16.79
C ALA A 346 10.08 27.71 -17.60
N ARG A 347 11.17 27.20 -16.98
CA ARG A 347 12.45 26.97 -17.68
C ARG A 347 12.28 25.98 -18.84
N GLU A 348 11.54 24.90 -18.62
CA GLU A 348 11.36 23.88 -19.66
C GLU A 348 10.50 24.37 -20.83
N VAL A 349 9.42 25.10 -20.54
CA VAL A 349 8.61 25.76 -21.58
C VAL A 349 9.42 26.76 -22.43
N ILE A 350 10.33 27.52 -21.79
CA ILE A 350 11.19 28.49 -22.53
C ILE A 350 12.19 27.75 -23.43
N LYS A 351 12.73 26.60 -23.02
CA LYS A 351 13.66 25.80 -23.85
C LYS A 351 12.98 25.18 -25.06
N GLN A 352 11.67 24.91 -24.99
CA GLN A 352 10.92 24.30 -26.10
C GLN A 352 10.44 25.32 -27.15
N ARG A 353 10.60 26.64 -26.88
CA ARG A 353 10.33 27.73 -27.80
C ARG A 353 11.59 28.13 -28.56
#